data_f37a303be467b4f3c96592d3df4c3382
#
_entry.id   f37a303be467b4f3c96592d3df4c3382
#
_cell.length_a   1.000
_cell.length_b   1.000
_cell.length_c   1.000
_cell.angle_alpha   90.00
_cell.angle_beta   90.00
_cell.angle_gamma   90.00
#
_symmetry.space_group_name_H-M   'P 1'
#
loop_
_entity.id
_entity.type
_entity.pdbx_description
1 polymer ?
#
loop_
_entity_poly.entity_id
_entity_poly.type
_entity_poly.pdbx_seq_one_letter_code
_entity_poly.pdbx_strand_id
1 'polypeptide(L)'
;MVRKNNRIRRHSAGFSLLELMLVIAIMGVLMAVVGFNVLGSGERAKKRATEATLKNVQTQLNSYHLETSAWPPDLQTLVTTKFLDDVKLVDGWGSALLYDPRPIAENQPYALGSSGKDKAAGNEDDINIWTMNK
;
A
#
# COMPACT_ATOMS: atom_id res chain seq x y z
N MET A 1 -44.17 -68.09 -2.11
CA MET A 1 -43.50 -67.12 -2.99
C MET A 1 -42.67 -66.20 -2.08
N VAL A 2 -41.38 -66.51 -1.92
CA VAL A 2 -40.48 -65.80 -0.96
C VAL A 2 -39.74 -64.69 -1.74
N ARG A 3 -40.03 -63.41 -1.41
CA ARG A 3 -39.31 -62.27 -1.95
C ARG A 3 -37.91 -62.12 -1.30
N LYS A 4 -36.89 -62.39 -2.07
CA LYS A 4 -35.48 -62.21 -1.69
C LYS A 4 -35.15 -60.70 -1.71
N ASN A 5 -35.06 -60.07 -0.54
CA ASN A 5 -34.67 -58.67 -0.39
C ASN A 5 -33.13 -58.56 -0.63
N ASN A 6 -32.73 -58.11 -1.83
CA ASN A 6 -31.35 -57.79 -2.14
C ASN A 6 -31.02 -56.42 -1.55
N ARG A 7 -30.49 -56.37 -0.31
CA ARG A 7 -29.89 -55.17 0.26
C ARG A 7 -28.56 -54.88 -0.43
N ILE A 8 -28.54 -53.88 -1.31
CA ILE A 8 -27.30 -53.34 -1.89
C ILE A 8 -26.57 -52.66 -0.72
N ARG A 9 -25.49 -53.28 -0.27
CA ARG A 9 -24.55 -52.63 0.68
C ARG A 9 -23.84 -51.53 -0.10
N ARG A 10 -24.23 -50.26 0.16
CA ARG A 10 -23.44 -49.13 -0.26
C ARG A 10 -22.13 -49.15 0.56
N HIS A 11 -21.03 -49.47 -0.10
CA HIS A 11 -19.71 -49.23 0.48
C HIS A 11 -19.52 -47.74 0.60
N SER A 12 -19.59 -47.20 1.80
CA SER A 12 -19.08 -45.87 2.10
C SER A 12 -17.56 -45.91 1.98
N ALA A 13 -17.00 -45.44 0.87
CA ALA A 13 -15.58 -45.25 0.73
C ALA A 13 -15.17 -44.14 1.72
N GLY A 14 -14.57 -44.53 2.83
CA GLY A 14 -13.92 -43.60 3.75
C GLY A 14 -12.61 -43.12 3.11
N PHE A 15 -12.27 -41.83 3.38
CA PHE A 15 -10.97 -41.32 2.97
C PHE A 15 -9.82 -42.08 3.64
N SER A 16 -8.80 -42.42 2.83
CA SER A 16 -7.58 -43.01 3.34
C SER A 16 -6.76 -42.00 4.12
N LEU A 17 -6.12 -42.41 5.21
CA LEU A 17 -5.21 -41.57 5.99
C LEU A 17 -4.08 -41.01 5.11
N LEU A 18 -3.60 -41.79 4.14
CA LEU A 18 -2.60 -41.38 3.14
C LEU A 18 -3.12 -40.22 2.26
N GLU A 19 -4.37 -40.27 1.84
CA GLU A 19 -5.01 -39.25 1.00
C GLU A 19 -5.12 -37.90 1.74
N LEU A 20 -5.47 -37.94 3.04
CA LEU A 20 -5.45 -36.76 3.89
C LEU A 20 -4.04 -36.21 4.07
N MET A 21 -3.03 -37.06 4.30
CA MET A 21 -1.64 -36.64 4.43
C MET A 21 -1.12 -36.00 3.14
N LEU A 22 -1.50 -36.54 1.97
CA LEU A 22 -1.13 -35.95 0.68
C LEU A 22 -1.74 -34.56 0.48
N VAL A 23 -3.02 -34.39 0.81
CA VAL A 23 -3.72 -33.10 0.70
C VAL A 23 -3.08 -32.03 1.57
N ILE A 24 -2.79 -32.33 2.84
CA ILE A 24 -2.13 -31.34 3.73
C ILE A 24 -0.71 -31.03 3.30
N ALA A 25 0.03 -32.02 2.75
CA ALA A 25 1.37 -31.76 2.21
C ALA A 25 1.32 -30.80 1.01
N ILE A 26 0.39 -31.02 0.06
CA ILE A 26 0.21 -30.15 -1.12
C ILE A 26 -0.24 -28.74 -0.66
N MET A 27 -1.19 -28.62 0.28
CA MET A 27 -1.62 -27.35 0.83
C MET A 27 -0.47 -26.59 1.50
N GLY A 28 0.39 -27.30 2.24
CA GLY A 28 1.58 -26.71 2.88
C GLY A 28 2.53 -26.08 1.86
N VAL A 29 2.80 -26.79 0.76
CA VAL A 29 3.66 -26.26 -0.34
C VAL A 29 3.01 -25.06 -1.01
N LEU A 30 1.71 -25.10 -1.31
CA LEU A 30 1.00 -24.01 -1.95
C LEU A 30 0.97 -22.76 -1.05
N MET A 31 0.73 -22.92 0.26
CA MET A 31 0.76 -21.81 1.22
C MET A 31 2.14 -21.15 1.32
N ALA A 32 3.22 -21.95 1.26
CA ALA A 32 4.57 -21.41 1.26
C ALA A 32 4.82 -20.50 0.05
N VAL A 33 4.45 -20.93 -1.16
CA VAL A 33 4.61 -20.15 -2.39
C VAL A 33 3.80 -18.85 -2.36
N VAL A 34 2.57 -18.89 -1.87
CA VAL A 34 1.70 -17.71 -1.76
C VAL A 34 2.24 -16.72 -0.71
N GLY A 35 2.72 -17.22 0.43
CA GLY A 35 3.25 -16.38 1.52
C GLY A 35 4.40 -15.49 1.08
N PHE A 36 5.34 -16.00 0.29
CA PHE A 36 6.47 -15.21 -0.22
C PHE A 36 6.05 -14.07 -1.17
N ASN A 37 5.02 -14.27 -1.98
CA ASN A 37 4.55 -13.25 -2.92
C ASN A 37 3.75 -12.12 -2.26
N VAL A 38 3.05 -12.39 -1.16
CA VAL A 38 2.20 -11.40 -0.47
C VAL A 38 3.04 -10.38 0.31
N LEU A 39 4.15 -10.80 0.93
CA LEU A 39 5.00 -9.92 1.74
C LEU A 39 5.66 -8.80 0.92
N GLY A 40 6.07 -9.08 -0.33
CA GLY A 40 6.68 -8.07 -1.20
C GLY A 40 5.68 -7.14 -1.89
N SER A 41 4.46 -7.59 -2.15
CA SER A 41 3.42 -6.79 -2.83
C SER A 41 2.82 -5.72 -1.93
N GLY A 42 2.72 -5.95 -0.62
CA GLY A 42 2.25 -4.96 0.35
C GLY A 42 3.12 -3.70 0.40
N GLU A 43 4.43 -3.85 0.42
CA GLU A 43 5.37 -2.72 0.44
C GLU A 43 5.32 -1.90 -0.86
N ARG A 44 5.23 -2.58 -2.01
CA ARG A 44 5.06 -1.90 -3.30
C ARG A 44 3.74 -1.12 -3.37
N ALA A 45 2.67 -1.66 -2.81
CA ALA A 45 1.37 -0.99 -2.74
C ALA A 45 1.45 0.27 -1.87
N LYS A 46 2.09 0.21 -0.70
CA LYS A 46 2.31 1.36 0.18
C LYS A 46 3.15 2.45 -0.49
N LYS A 47 4.24 2.06 -1.18
CA LYS A 47 5.06 3.00 -1.94
C LYS A 47 4.25 3.72 -3.01
N ARG A 48 3.49 2.98 -3.84
CA ARG A 48 2.63 3.57 -4.87
C ARG A 48 1.54 4.48 -4.30
N ALA A 49 0.95 4.10 -3.17
CA ALA A 49 -0.03 4.93 -2.47
C ALA A 49 0.61 6.24 -2.00
N THR A 50 1.82 6.19 -1.45
CA THR A 50 2.59 7.38 -1.03
C THR A 50 2.91 8.28 -2.23
N GLU A 51 3.40 7.72 -3.33
CA GLU A 51 3.68 8.46 -4.57
C GLU A 51 2.42 9.16 -5.13
N ALA A 52 1.28 8.48 -5.10
CA ALA A 52 -0.01 9.06 -5.51
C ALA A 52 -0.43 10.20 -4.57
N THR A 53 -0.27 10.03 -3.26
CA THR A 53 -0.56 11.08 -2.27
C THR A 53 0.34 12.30 -2.48
N LEU A 54 1.65 12.11 -2.66
CA LEU A 54 2.59 13.19 -2.94
C LEU A 54 2.24 13.98 -4.20
N LYS A 55 1.85 13.29 -5.30
CA LYS A 55 1.38 13.95 -6.54
C LYS A 55 0.11 14.76 -6.33
N ASN A 56 -0.83 14.24 -5.57
CA ASN A 56 -2.05 14.98 -5.24
C ASN A 56 -1.72 16.24 -4.44
N VAL A 57 -0.92 16.12 -3.39
CA VAL A 57 -0.48 17.27 -2.58
C VAL A 57 0.28 18.29 -3.44
N GLN A 58 1.17 17.85 -4.34
CA GLN A 58 1.86 18.72 -5.28
C GLN A 58 0.89 19.50 -6.17
N THR A 59 -0.15 18.86 -6.67
CA THR A 59 -1.18 19.53 -7.48
C THR A 59 -1.89 20.61 -6.68
N GLN A 60 -2.23 20.35 -5.43
CA GLN A 60 -2.90 21.31 -4.56
C GLN A 60 -1.97 22.45 -4.13
N LEU A 61 -0.68 22.16 -3.89
CA LEU A 61 0.32 23.20 -3.64
C LEU A 61 0.43 24.16 -4.83
N ASN A 62 0.47 23.64 -6.05
CA ASN A 62 0.51 24.45 -7.26
C ASN A 62 -0.76 25.31 -7.42
N SER A 63 -1.95 24.73 -7.16
CA SER A 63 -3.22 25.47 -7.20
C SER A 63 -3.25 26.58 -6.17
N TYR A 64 -2.82 26.32 -4.94
CA TYR A 64 -2.70 27.32 -3.89
C TYR A 64 -1.75 28.46 -4.29
N HIS A 65 -0.59 28.11 -4.84
CA HIS A 65 0.39 29.10 -5.30
C HIS A 65 -0.13 29.97 -6.45
N LEU A 66 -0.89 29.38 -7.39
CA LEU A 66 -1.51 30.15 -8.48
C LEU A 66 -2.52 31.18 -7.98
N GLU A 67 -3.27 30.85 -6.92
CA GLU A 67 -4.28 31.76 -6.36
C GLU A 67 -3.69 32.82 -5.41
N THR A 68 -2.68 32.43 -4.61
CA THR A 68 -2.13 33.28 -3.55
C THR A 68 -0.79 33.91 -3.88
N SER A 69 -0.13 33.48 -4.97
CA SER A 69 1.25 33.84 -5.33
C SER A 69 2.29 33.52 -4.27
N ALA A 70 1.97 32.63 -3.33
CA ALA A 70 2.85 32.20 -2.25
C ALA A 70 2.70 30.69 -1.98
N TRP A 71 3.73 30.06 -1.43
CA TRP A 71 3.63 28.69 -0.94
C TRP A 71 3.03 28.69 0.48
N PRO A 72 2.17 27.73 0.83
CA PRO A 72 1.60 27.65 2.17
C PRO A 72 2.70 27.38 3.21
N PRO A 73 2.57 27.89 4.44
CA PRO A 73 3.57 27.67 5.48
C PRO A 73 3.67 26.19 5.92
N ASP A 74 2.56 25.47 5.80
CA ASP A 74 2.44 24.06 6.13
C ASP A 74 1.34 23.38 5.28
N LEU A 75 1.32 22.03 5.26
CA LEU A 75 0.31 21.27 4.51
C LEU A 75 -1.09 21.37 5.13
N GLN A 76 -1.20 21.66 6.42
CA GLN A 76 -2.49 21.84 7.09
C GLN A 76 -3.23 23.08 6.58
N THR A 77 -2.50 24.06 6.10
CA THR A 77 -3.07 25.26 5.46
C THR A 77 -3.89 24.89 4.22
N LEU A 78 -3.46 23.88 3.42
CA LEU A 78 -4.23 23.40 2.27
C LEU A 78 -5.57 22.78 2.67
N VAL A 79 -5.64 22.14 3.83
CA VAL A 79 -6.89 21.58 4.38
C VAL A 79 -7.80 22.70 4.89
N THR A 80 -7.28 23.65 5.66
CA THR A 80 -8.06 24.75 6.21
C THR A 80 -8.59 25.71 5.14
N THR A 81 -7.84 25.87 4.04
CA THR A 81 -8.25 26.70 2.89
C THR A 81 -9.06 25.93 1.84
N LYS A 82 -9.40 24.67 2.12
CA LYS A 82 -10.21 23.78 1.25
C LYS A 82 -9.60 23.47 -0.13
N PHE A 83 -8.30 23.56 -0.26
CA PHE A 83 -7.58 23.02 -1.43
C PHE A 83 -7.43 21.49 -1.36
N LEU A 84 -7.39 20.94 -0.16
CA LEU A 84 -7.43 19.51 0.11
C LEU A 84 -8.67 19.18 0.95
N ASP A 85 -9.54 18.33 0.46
CA ASP A 85 -10.62 17.75 1.24
C ASP A 85 -10.04 16.70 2.16
N ASP A 86 -10.33 16.76 3.46
CA ASP A 86 -10.15 15.73 4.54
C ASP A 86 -9.10 14.62 4.29
N VAL A 87 -8.11 14.88 3.44
CA VAL A 87 -7.04 13.94 3.12
C VAL A 87 -6.10 13.87 4.31
N LYS A 88 -5.95 12.68 4.86
CA LYS A 88 -4.88 12.42 5.82
C LYS A 88 -3.55 12.67 5.14
N LEU A 89 -2.81 13.70 5.58
CA LEU A 89 -1.48 14.07 5.08
C LEU A 89 -0.44 13.08 5.62
N VAL A 90 -0.67 11.79 5.36
CA VAL A 90 0.17 10.69 5.78
C VAL A 90 0.54 9.82 4.59
N ASP A 91 1.69 9.20 4.67
CA ASP A 91 2.17 8.23 3.69
C ASP A 91 1.54 6.84 3.84
N GLY A 92 1.90 5.91 2.98
CA GLY A 92 1.42 4.53 3.00
C GLY A 92 1.84 3.71 4.24
N TRP A 93 2.77 4.22 5.03
CA TRP A 93 3.22 3.61 6.30
C TRP A 93 2.65 4.33 7.52
N GLY A 94 1.82 5.36 7.30
CA GLY A 94 1.15 6.12 8.36
C GLY A 94 2.00 7.21 8.99
N SER A 95 3.11 7.59 8.36
CA SER A 95 3.94 8.74 8.78
C SER A 95 3.45 10.01 8.13
N ALA A 96 3.60 11.16 8.81
CA ALA A 96 3.28 12.46 8.24
C ALA A 96 4.20 12.76 7.05
N LEU A 97 3.65 13.40 6.01
CA LEU A 97 4.45 13.89 4.89
C LEU A 97 5.39 15.00 5.34
N LEU A 98 6.59 14.99 4.78
CA LEU A 98 7.61 16.02 5.00
C LEU A 98 7.39 17.17 4.03
N TYR A 99 7.30 18.40 4.55
CA TYR A 99 7.12 19.59 3.75
C TYR A 99 7.93 20.77 4.32
N ASP A 100 8.62 21.50 3.44
CA ASP A 100 9.28 22.76 3.76
C ASP A 100 9.01 23.75 2.60
N PRO A 101 8.41 24.91 2.85
CA PRO A 101 8.09 25.90 1.81
C PRO A 101 9.31 26.62 1.23
N ARG A 102 10.50 26.38 1.78
CA ARG A 102 11.74 27.00 1.28
C ARG A 102 12.23 26.30 0.02
N PRO A 103 12.71 27.07 -0.98
CA PRO A 103 13.29 26.47 -2.18
C PRO A 103 14.56 25.68 -1.83
N ILE A 104 14.66 24.47 -2.40
CA ILE A 104 15.83 23.58 -2.21
C ILE A 104 16.82 23.75 -3.36
N ALA A 105 16.30 24.03 -4.59
CA ALA A 105 17.06 24.22 -5.82
C ALA A 105 16.27 25.10 -6.79
N GLU A 106 16.90 25.55 -7.89
CA GLU A 106 16.30 26.43 -8.89
C GLU A 106 14.96 25.92 -9.44
N ASN A 107 14.82 24.59 -9.62
CA ASN A 107 13.58 23.94 -10.11
C ASN A 107 12.80 23.21 -9.02
N GLN A 108 13.08 23.48 -7.74
CA GLN A 108 12.47 22.84 -6.58
C GLN A 108 12.07 23.89 -5.57
N PRO A 109 10.91 24.56 -5.77
CA PRO A 109 10.51 25.72 -4.97
C PRO A 109 10.13 25.36 -3.52
N TYR A 110 10.00 24.09 -3.18
CA TYR A 110 9.72 23.57 -1.84
C TYR A 110 10.25 22.16 -1.69
N ALA A 111 10.39 21.66 -0.46
CA ALA A 111 10.57 20.23 -0.19
C ALA A 111 9.21 19.56 -0.01
N LEU A 112 9.00 18.38 -0.60
CA LEU A 112 7.85 17.53 -0.36
C LEU A 112 8.27 16.06 -0.51
N GLY A 113 8.01 15.26 0.52
CA GLY A 113 8.42 13.85 0.51
C GLY A 113 7.81 13.03 1.65
N SER A 114 8.27 11.82 1.75
CA SER A 114 7.97 10.86 2.82
C SER A 114 9.26 10.23 3.31
N SER A 115 9.35 9.95 4.60
CA SER A 115 10.47 9.23 5.23
C SER A 115 10.45 7.71 4.99
N GLY A 116 9.61 7.23 4.08
CA GLY A 116 9.61 5.84 3.66
C GLY A 116 9.17 4.83 4.72
N LYS A 117 9.64 3.61 4.53
CA LYS A 117 9.25 2.45 5.33
C LYS A 117 9.80 2.50 6.76
N ASP A 118 11.02 2.91 6.94
CA ASP A 118 11.71 2.93 8.23
C ASP A 118 11.36 4.15 9.09
N LYS A 119 10.61 5.12 8.51
CA LYS A 119 10.14 6.36 9.15
C LYS A 119 11.27 7.29 9.60
N ALA A 120 12.47 7.12 9.05
CA ALA A 120 13.64 7.94 9.35
C ALA A 120 14.02 8.75 8.11
N ALA A 121 13.95 10.07 8.18
CA ALA A 121 14.29 10.96 7.07
C ALA A 121 15.82 11.01 6.83
N GLY A 122 16.22 11.08 5.57
CA GLY A 122 17.61 11.27 5.14
C GLY A 122 18.31 10.00 4.68
N ASN A 123 17.59 8.98 4.22
CA ASN A 123 18.15 7.73 3.73
C ASN A 123 17.58 7.28 2.36
N GLU A 124 17.95 6.07 1.92
CA GLU A 124 17.66 5.57 0.57
C GLU A 124 16.19 5.21 0.34
N ASP A 125 15.40 4.99 1.38
CA ASP A 125 13.98 4.67 1.25
C ASP A 125 13.06 5.90 1.29
N ASP A 126 13.63 7.10 1.47
CA ASP A 126 12.91 8.36 1.34
C ASP A 126 12.32 8.52 -0.07
N ILE A 127 11.07 8.96 -0.12
CA ILE A 127 10.39 9.27 -1.37
C ILE A 127 10.31 10.80 -1.50
N ASN A 128 10.99 11.34 -2.51
CA ASN A 128 10.98 12.76 -2.80
C ASN A 128 10.20 13.02 -4.11
N ILE A 129 9.27 13.97 -4.09
CA ILE A 129 8.42 14.30 -5.24
C ILE A 129 9.21 14.67 -6.50
N TRP A 130 10.39 15.27 -6.35
CA TRP A 130 11.23 15.74 -7.44
C TRP A 130 12.10 14.66 -8.08
N THR A 131 12.29 13.53 -7.41
CA THR A 131 13.16 12.43 -7.86
C THR A 131 12.44 11.12 -8.15
N MET A 132 11.22 10.92 -7.65
CA MET A 132 10.50 9.66 -7.72
C MET A 132 10.08 9.21 -9.14
N ASN A 133 10.17 10.10 -10.14
CA ASN A 133 9.83 9.79 -11.54
C ASN A 133 11.07 9.73 -12.48
N LYS A 134 12.28 9.68 -11.92
CA LYS A 134 13.53 9.58 -12.71
C LYS A 134 13.96 8.15 -12.92
#